data_b6b6832e155561230021539fe5f49d02
#
_entry.id   b6b6832e155561230021539fe5f49d02
#
_cell.length_a   1.000
_cell.length_b   1.000
_cell.length_c   1.000
_cell.angle_alpha   90.00
_cell.angle_beta   90.00
_cell.angle_gamma   90.00
#
_symmetry.space_group_name_H-M   'P 1'
#
loop_
_entity.id
_entity.type
_entity.pdbx_description
1 polymer ?
#
loop_
_entity_poly.entity_id
_entity_poly.type
_entity_poly.pdbx_seq_one_letter_code
_entity_poly.pdbx_strand_id
1 'polypeptide(L)'
;MRKLAIVAVISSALCATSACVSKSTHDQAGPTPTGAGPASDDRSPQTLAEGQRVFRDETFGDEQFWTDTARMHEVIQRAVSPNLALSVGLKVDADAIPPAVAQAIRDGQVDLNSPATTVTLLKLNAVVGLRGTVNTVGGKDTLVRLGITCALCHSTVNNSFAPGIGQRRDGWPNRDLNVGAIIALSPAITAAQKTIYNSWGAGKYDPRFNFDGKSNPLVLPPAYGLAQVRNETYTAEGPISYWNAYVAVTQMHGHGNFSDARLGIDIRQSPDLVGPKLAALRSYQHSLATPPPPAGSFDATAAERGRALFNRTCSACHVGVTGTDNNNGKLHSASEIGVNGAYAARSANKAYRTTPLRGLWQHAPYFHDGSAATLADVVAHYNRVRSLRLTAEQQQDLVEFLKTL
;
A
#
# COMPACT_ATOMS: atom_id res chain seq x y z
N MET A 1 -32.91 7.27 -27.76
CA MET A 1 -31.59 6.60 -27.73
C MET A 1 -30.56 7.66 -27.44
N ARG A 2 -30.25 7.90 -26.16
CA ARG A 2 -29.22 8.86 -25.73
C ARG A 2 -28.07 8.05 -25.20
N LYS A 3 -26.95 8.07 -25.92
CA LYS A 3 -25.67 7.49 -25.47
C LYS A 3 -25.07 8.42 -24.41
N LEU A 4 -24.98 7.96 -23.18
CA LEU A 4 -24.17 8.62 -22.16
C LEU A 4 -22.71 8.18 -22.37
N ALA A 5 -21.92 9.08 -22.89
CA ALA A 5 -20.45 8.97 -22.87
C ALA A 5 -19.99 9.51 -21.52
N ILE A 6 -19.39 8.64 -20.70
CA ILE A 6 -18.61 9.08 -19.52
C ILE A 6 -17.25 9.49 -20.05
N VAL A 7 -17.11 10.78 -20.28
CA VAL A 7 -15.88 11.43 -20.74
C VAL A 7 -15.05 11.76 -19.49
N ALA A 8 -13.78 11.38 -19.53
CA ALA A 8 -12.78 11.95 -18.66
C ALA A 8 -12.80 13.47 -18.84
N VAL A 9 -13.02 14.20 -17.75
CA VAL A 9 -12.98 15.66 -17.77
C VAL A 9 -11.51 16.07 -17.86
N ILE A 10 -11.06 16.33 -19.08
CA ILE A 10 -9.90 17.16 -19.37
C ILE A 10 -10.47 18.50 -19.79
N SER A 11 -10.44 19.48 -18.89
CA SER A 11 -10.78 20.86 -19.22
C SER A 11 -9.57 21.52 -19.88
N SER A 12 -9.63 21.64 -21.18
CA SER A 12 -8.79 22.57 -21.92
C SER A 12 -9.67 23.74 -22.34
N ALA A 13 -9.54 24.88 -21.68
CA ALA A 13 -10.08 26.14 -22.16
C ALA A 13 -8.91 27.00 -22.66
N LEU A 14 -8.76 27.08 -24.00
CA LEU A 14 -8.04 28.16 -24.64
C LEU A 14 -8.99 29.37 -24.72
N CYS A 15 -8.55 30.50 -24.20
CA CYS A 15 -9.00 31.81 -24.66
C CYS A 15 -7.80 32.74 -24.66
N ALA A 16 -7.38 33.09 -25.89
CA ALA A 16 -6.39 34.11 -26.14
C ALA A 16 -7.04 35.50 -26.10
N THR A 17 -6.49 36.40 -25.28
CA THR A 17 -6.53 37.84 -25.55
C THR A 17 -5.24 38.47 -25.02
N SER A 18 -4.52 39.06 -25.94
CA SER A 18 -3.32 39.87 -25.71
C SER A 18 -3.70 41.18 -24.99
N ALA A 19 -2.94 41.54 -23.96
CA ALA A 19 -2.67 42.96 -23.64
C ALA A 19 -1.34 43.04 -22.86
N CYS A 20 -0.54 43.99 -23.29
CA CYS A 20 0.84 44.25 -22.88
C CYS A 20 1.00 44.90 -21.51
N VAL A 21 2.20 44.67 -20.93
CA VAL A 21 3.09 45.59 -20.17
C VAL A 21 2.76 45.80 -18.70
N SER A 22 3.57 45.27 -17.79
CA SER A 22 4.70 46.00 -17.18
C SER A 22 5.52 45.08 -16.25
N LYS A 23 6.84 45.21 -16.37
CA LYS A 23 7.81 44.61 -15.45
C LYS A 23 7.66 45.22 -14.06
N SER A 24 7.47 44.39 -13.06
CA SER A 24 7.95 44.67 -11.72
C SER A 24 8.55 43.41 -11.14
N THR A 25 9.87 43.46 -11.00
CA THR A 25 10.68 42.51 -10.22
C THR A 25 10.21 42.57 -8.78
N HIS A 26 9.62 41.48 -8.30
CA HIS A 26 9.64 41.10 -6.90
C HIS A 26 9.88 39.60 -6.80
N ASP A 27 11.14 39.27 -6.51
CA ASP A 27 11.53 38.03 -5.84
C ASP A 27 10.66 37.87 -4.59
N GLN A 28 9.72 36.95 -4.62
CA GLN A 28 9.18 36.34 -3.43
C GLN A 28 9.32 34.84 -3.60
N ALA A 29 10.48 34.34 -3.14
CA ALA A 29 10.63 32.96 -2.76
C ALA A 29 9.51 32.63 -1.77
N GLY A 30 8.61 31.72 -2.15
CA GLY A 30 7.64 31.14 -1.24
C GLY A 30 8.36 30.55 -0.03
N PRO A 31 7.74 30.53 1.16
CA PRO A 31 8.40 30.08 2.35
C PRO A 31 8.86 28.63 2.19
N THR A 32 10.15 28.46 2.07
CA THR A 32 10.82 27.16 2.34
C THR A 32 10.38 26.73 3.74
N PRO A 33 9.88 25.51 3.95
CA PRO A 33 9.61 25.04 5.28
C PRO A 33 10.95 25.03 6.03
N THR A 34 11.16 26.03 6.86
CA THR A 34 12.28 26.07 7.81
C THR A 34 12.21 24.83 8.68
N GLY A 35 13.29 24.08 8.68
CA GLY A 35 13.45 22.80 9.35
C GLY A 35 13.08 22.81 10.84
N ALA A 36 11.85 22.47 11.14
CA ALA A 36 11.57 21.74 12.34
C ALA A 36 11.94 20.28 12.04
N GLY A 37 12.85 19.71 12.78
CA GLY A 37 13.11 18.29 12.77
C GLY A 37 11.79 17.53 12.88
N PRO A 38 11.69 16.28 12.43
CA PRO A 38 10.43 15.55 12.46
C PRO A 38 9.88 15.62 13.88
N ALA A 39 8.69 16.23 14.05
CA ALA A 39 8.01 16.28 15.33
C ALA A 39 7.96 14.85 15.88
N SER A 40 8.40 14.65 17.12
CA SER A 40 8.37 13.35 17.78
C SER A 40 6.93 12.84 17.72
N ASP A 41 6.75 11.54 17.38
CA ASP A 41 5.42 10.94 17.38
C ASP A 41 4.83 10.98 18.80
N ASP A 42 3.58 11.39 18.90
CA ASP A 42 2.83 11.21 20.14
C ASP A 42 2.49 9.72 20.28
N ARG A 43 3.09 9.08 21.28
CA ARG A 43 2.89 7.67 21.61
C ARG A 43 1.94 7.45 22.78
N SER A 44 1.14 8.46 23.13
CA SER A 44 0.10 8.27 24.14
C SER A 44 -0.86 7.15 23.72
N PRO A 45 -1.41 6.37 24.67
CA PRO A 45 -2.36 5.31 24.35
C PRO A 45 -3.55 5.82 23.53
N GLN A 46 -4.00 7.05 23.78
CA GLN A 46 -5.11 7.68 23.08
C GLN A 46 -4.77 7.92 21.60
N THR A 47 -3.61 8.52 21.33
CA THR A 47 -3.16 8.78 19.95
C THR A 47 -2.91 7.49 19.18
N LEU A 48 -2.34 6.47 19.82
CA LEU A 48 -2.12 5.17 19.19
C LEU A 48 -3.45 4.45 18.90
N ALA A 49 -4.42 4.50 19.82
CA ALA A 49 -5.75 3.92 19.62
C ALA A 49 -6.50 4.64 18.48
N GLU A 50 -6.44 5.98 18.43
CA GLU A 50 -7.03 6.75 17.32
C GLU A 50 -6.34 6.43 15.98
N GLY A 51 -5.01 6.37 15.95
CA GLY A 51 -4.26 6.00 14.75
C GLY A 51 -4.59 4.59 14.26
N GLN A 52 -4.78 3.63 15.19
CA GLN A 52 -5.22 2.28 14.86
C GLN A 52 -6.63 2.28 14.27
N ARG A 53 -7.56 3.04 14.88
CA ARG A 53 -8.92 3.21 14.36
C ARG A 53 -8.89 3.81 12.95
N VAL A 54 -8.09 4.86 12.72
CA VAL A 54 -7.93 5.46 11.39
C VAL A 54 -7.37 4.42 10.40
N PHE A 55 -6.36 3.67 10.77
CA PHE A 55 -5.76 2.67 9.91
C PHE A 55 -6.72 1.54 9.54
N ARG A 56 -7.51 1.07 10.51
CA ARG A 56 -8.39 -0.11 10.36
C ARG A 56 -9.75 0.21 9.80
N ASP A 57 -10.30 1.39 10.15
CA ASP A 57 -11.73 1.65 10.04
C ASP A 57 -12.08 2.90 9.23
N GLU A 58 -11.13 3.82 9.03
CA GLU A 58 -11.43 5.09 8.40
C GLU A 58 -11.40 5.00 6.88
N THR A 59 -12.48 5.42 6.25
CA THR A 59 -12.68 5.43 4.80
C THR A 59 -12.51 6.82 4.20
N PHE A 60 -12.44 7.85 5.04
CA PHE A 60 -12.34 9.25 4.62
C PHE A 60 -13.48 9.71 3.69
N GLY A 61 -14.63 9.05 3.75
CA GLY A 61 -15.79 9.35 2.88
C GLY A 61 -15.70 8.75 1.47
N ASP A 62 -14.82 7.80 1.25
CA ASP A 62 -14.62 7.12 -0.04
C ASP A 62 -15.79 6.23 -0.46
N GLU A 63 -16.74 5.98 0.45
CA GLU A 63 -17.96 5.21 0.15
C GLU A 63 -18.75 5.82 -1.01
N GLN A 64 -18.67 7.12 -1.21
CA GLN A 64 -19.31 7.77 -2.35
C GLN A 64 -18.74 7.24 -3.66
N PHE A 65 -17.43 7.12 -3.77
CA PHE A 65 -16.79 6.59 -4.98
C PHE A 65 -17.08 5.09 -5.16
N TRP A 66 -16.81 4.28 -4.12
CA TRP A 66 -16.91 2.82 -4.24
C TRP A 66 -18.34 2.33 -4.38
N THR A 67 -19.32 3.09 -3.86
CA THR A 67 -20.74 2.78 -3.97
C THR A 67 -21.36 3.39 -5.23
N ASP A 68 -21.28 4.71 -5.39
CA ASP A 68 -22.09 5.43 -6.38
C ASP A 68 -21.41 5.43 -7.77
N THR A 69 -20.07 5.50 -7.82
CA THR A 69 -19.30 5.50 -9.07
C THR A 69 -18.89 4.08 -9.49
N ALA A 70 -18.14 3.39 -8.63
CA ALA A 70 -17.63 2.06 -8.94
C ALA A 70 -18.67 0.94 -8.81
N ARG A 71 -19.75 1.16 -8.09
CA ARG A 71 -20.90 0.24 -7.90
C ARG A 71 -20.47 -1.13 -7.35
N MET A 72 -19.44 -1.15 -6.51
CA MET A 72 -18.87 -2.38 -5.97
C MET A 72 -19.82 -3.08 -5.00
N HIS A 73 -20.66 -2.33 -4.27
CA HIS A 73 -21.69 -2.90 -3.38
C HIS A 73 -22.66 -3.84 -4.14
N GLU A 74 -23.04 -3.48 -5.37
CA GLU A 74 -23.90 -4.34 -6.21
C GLU A 74 -23.18 -5.63 -6.63
N VAL A 75 -21.90 -5.51 -7.00
CA VAL A 75 -21.06 -6.66 -7.40
C VAL A 75 -20.94 -7.65 -6.24
N ILE A 76 -20.59 -7.13 -5.04
CA ILE A 76 -20.45 -7.96 -3.84
C ILE A 76 -21.77 -8.67 -3.54
N GLN A 77 -22.86 -7.94 -3.50
CA GLN A 77 -24.18 -8.51 -3.13
C GLN A 77 -24.68 -9.57 -4.09
N ARG A 78 -24.31 -9.49 -5.39
CA ARG A 78 -24.78 -10.41 -6.41
C ARG A 78 -23.87 -11.59 -6.66
N ALA A 79 -22.55 -11.41 -6.52
CA ALA A 79 -21.59 -12.35 -7.10
C ALA A 79 -20.37 -12.68 -6.23
N VAL A 80 -20.09 -11.96 -5.14
CA VAL A 80 -18.88 -12.20 -4.37
C VAL A 80 -19.19 -13.03 -3.13
N SER A 81 -18.95 -14.34 -3.23
CA SER A 81 -18.97 -15.24 -2.08
C SER A 81 -17.71 -15.11 -1.24
N PRO A 82 -17.68 -15.58 0.03
CA PRO A 82 -16.47 -15.64 0.84
C PRO A 82 -15.33 -16.38 0.15
N ASN A 83 -15.59 -17.52 -0.51
CA ASN A 83 -14.55 -18.26 -1.22
C ASN A 83 -13.94 -17.44 -2.38
N LEU A 84 -14.77 -16.73 -3.15
CA LEU A 84 -14.27 -15.83 -4.19
C LEU A 84 -13.48 -14.65 -3.60
N ALA A 85 -13.96 -14.05 -2.52
CA ALA A 85 -13.29 -12.96 -1.82
C ALA A 85 -11.89 -13.38 -1.33
N LEU A 86 -11.79 -14.56 -0.71
CA LEU A 86 -10.52 -15.14 -0.26
C LEU A 86 -9.60 -15.46 -1.44
N SER A 87 -10.13 -15.96 -2.57
CA SER A 87 -9.33 -16.30 -3.76
C SER A 87 -8.66 -15.10 -4.42
N VAL A 88 -9.23 -13.90 -4.27
CA VAL A 88 -8.61 -12.64 -4.73
C VAL A 88 -7.81 -11.96 -3.63
N GLY A 89 -7.58 -12.64 -2.51
CA GLY A 89 -6.69 -12.23 -1.43
C GLY A 89 -7.30 -11.35 -0.36
N LEU A 90 -8.62 -11.15 -0.33
CA LEU A 90 -9.27 -10.53 0.84
C LEU A 90 -9.04 -11.40 2.08
N LYS A 91 -9.03 -10.78 3.25
CA LYS A 91 -8.76 -11.44 4.53
C LYS A 91 -9.93 -11.24 5.48
N VAL A 92 -10.11 -12.20 6.38
CA VAL A 92 -11.15 -12.15 7.40
C VAL A 92 -10.50 -12.18 8.78
N ASP A 93 -10.84 -11.19 9.59
CA ASP A 93 -10.42 -11.06 10.98
C ASP A 93 -11.25 -12.01 11.87
N ALA A 94 -10.62 -13.05 12.36
CA ALA A 94 -11.31 -14.04 13.19
C ALA A 94 -11.81 -13.47 14.52
N ASP A 95 -11.13 -12.43 15.05
CA ASP A 95 -11.52 -11.79 16.30
C ASP A 95 -12.81 -10.94 16.15
N ALA A 96 -13.18 -10.57 14.92
CA ALA A 96 -14.44 -9.89 14.63
C ALA A 96 -15.63 -10.84 14.41
N ILE A 97 -15.39 -12.16 14.36
CA ILE A 97 -16.44 -13.16 14.16
C ILE A 97 -16.97 -13.62 15.52
N PRO A 98 -18.28 -13.49 15.81
CA PRO A 98 -18.86 -14.03 17.03
C PRO A 98 -18.60 -15.54 17.19
N PRO A 99 -18.32 -16.05 18.40
CA PRO A 99 -17.97 -17.46 18.62
C PRO A 99 -18.98 -18.46 18.03
N ALA A 100 -20.27 -18.17 18.12
CA ALA A 100 -21.31 -19.03 17.52
C ALA A 100 -21.23 -19.10 15.99
N VAL A 101 -20.93 -17.97 15.32
CA VAL A 101 -20.73 -17.93 13.86
C VAL A 101 -19.45 -18.66 13.49
N ALA A 102 -18.36 -18.47 14.23
CA ALA A 102 -17.10 -19.19 14.03
C ALA A 102 -17.30 -20.70 14.15
N GLN A 103 -18.09 -21.17 15.13
CA GLN A 103 -18.41 -22.58 15.28
C GLN A 103 -19.25 -23.10 14.10
N ALA A 104 -20.29 -22.37 13.70
CA ALA A 104 -21.11 -22.73 12.55
C ALA A 104 -20.30 -22.83 11.25
N ILE A 105 -19.26 -21.99 11.06
CA ILE A 105 -18.34 -22.10 9.92
C ILE A 105 -17.54 -23.42 10.01
N ARG A 106 -17.00 -23.77 11.19
CA ARG A 106 -16.24 -25.03 11.39
C ARG A 106 -17.10 -26.27 11.12
N ASP A 107 -18.37 -26.20 11.54
CA ASP A 107 -19.35 -27.29 11.38
C ASP A 107 -19.91 -27.39 9.95
N GLY A 108 -19.48 -26.52 9.03
CA GLY A 108 -19.96 -26.48 7.66
C GLY A 108 -21.42 -26.02 7.49
N GLN A 109 -21.97 -25.37 8.54
CA GLN A 109 -23.35 -24.88 8.54
C GLN A 109 -23.52 -23.52 7.86
N VAL A 110 -22.40 -22.85 7.52
CA VAL A 110 -22.39 -21.58 6.80
C VAL A 110 -21.98 -21.81 5.35
N ASP A 111 -22.84 -21.41 4.42
CA ASP A 111 -22.52 -21.49 2.99
C ASP A 111 -21.49 -20.42 2.58
N LEU A 112 -20.24 -20.84 2.42
CA LEU A 112 -19.15 -19.97 1.97
C LEU A 112 -19.16 -19.69 0.45
N ASN A 113 -20.11 -20.26 -0.30
CA ASN A 113 -20.32 -19.94 -1.71
C ASN A 113 -21.46 -18.93 -1.92
N SER A 114 -22.12 -18.52 -0.86
CA SER A 114 -23.22 -17.55 -0.92
C SER A 114 -22.72 -16.11 -0.78
N PRO A 115 -23.04 -15.18 -1.70
CA PRO A 115 -22.78 -13.75 -1.54
C PRO A 115 -23.45 -13.15 -0.29
N ALA A 116 -24.57 -13.71 0.18
CA ALA A 116 -25.23 -13.26 1.41
C ALA A 116 -24.33 -13.45 2.64
N THR A 117 -23.50 -14.51 2.66
CA THR A 117 -22.49 -14.71 3.72
C THR A 117 -21.43 -13.62 3.73
N THR A 118 -21.00 -13.14 2.55
CA THR A 118 -20.07 -11.98 2.45
C THR A 118 -20.72 -10.72 3.02
N VAL A 119 -22.00 -10.47 2.73
CA VAL A 119 -22.73 -9.33 3.30
C VAL A 119 -22.81 -9.43 4.83
N THR A 120 -23.04 -10.64 5.37
CA THR A 120 -23.01 -10.89 6.82
C THR A 120 -21.62 -10.59 7.41
N LEU A 121 -20.53 -11.04 6.79
CA LEU A 121 -19.17 -10.75 7.25
C LEU A 121 -18.84 -9.25 7.21
N LEU A 122 -19.35 -8.52 6.20
CA LEU A 122 -19.22 -7.05 6.14
C LEU A 122 -20.01 -6.36 7.25
N LYS A 123 -21.23 -6.85 7.55
CA LYS A 123 -22.06 -6.37 8.68
C LYS A 123 -21.37 -6.54 10.03
N LEU A 124 -20.57 -7.61 10.19
CA LEU A 124 -19.74 -7.87 11.37
C LEU A 124 -18.43 -7.08 11.38
N ASN A 125 -18.12 -6.29 10.35
CA ASN A 125 -16.82 -5.66 10.15
C ASN A 125 -15.65 -6.66 10.15
N ALA A 126 -15.90 -7.92 9.79
CA ALA A 126 -14.91 -8.98 9.81
C ALA A 126 -14.01 -9.02 8.56
N VAL A 127 -14.41 -8.38 7.45
CA VAL A 127 -13.57 -8.31 6.24
C VAL A 127 -12.51 -7.22 6.40
N VAL A 128 -11.25 -7.62 6.43
CA VAL A 128 -10.12 -6.71 6.66
C VAL A 128 -10.05 -5.66 5.56
N GLY A 129 -10.07 -4.39 5.96
CA GLY A 129 -9.91 -3.26 5.03
C GLY A 129 -11.14 -2.88 4.23
N LEU A 130 -12.28 -3.51 4.48
CA LEU A 130 -13.59 -3.11 3.92
C LEU A 130 -14.53 -2.64 5.03
N ARG A 131 -15.33 -1.63 4.74
CA ARG A 131 -16.40 -1.13 5.60
C ARG A 131 -17.70 -1.10 4.83
N GLY A 132 -18.65 -1.91 5.29
CA GLY A 132 -19.97 -2.03 4.67
C GLY A 132 -21.06 -1.47 5.56
N THR A 133 -21.94 -0.60 5.02
CA THR A 133 -23.21 -0.29 5.66
C THR A 133 -24.25 -1.27 5.16
N VAL A 134 -24.81 -2.05 6.07
CA VAL A 134 -25.80 -3.09 5.76
C VAL A 134 -27.13 -2.74 6.42
N ASN A 135 -28.18 -2.62 5.61
CA ASN A 135 -29.55 -2.44 6.06
C ASN A 135 -30.28 -3.80 6.12
N THR A 136 -31.02 -4.05 7.19
CA THR A 136 -31.83 -5.26 7.34
C THR A 136 -33.31 -4.90 7.22
N VAL A 137 -33.99 -5.40 6.17
CA VAL A 137 -35.42 -5.18 5.99
C VAL A 137 -36.09 -6.53 5.78
N GLY A 138 -37.10 -6.83 6.58
CA GLY A 138 -37.82 -8.12 6.52
C GLY A 138 -36.91 -9.33 6.72
N GLY A 139 -35.86 -9.21 7.54
CA GLY A 139 -34.86 -10.28 7.79
C GLY A 139 -33.84 -10.46 6.66
N LYS A 140 -33.87 -9.65 5.61
CA LYS A 140 -32.91 -9.69 4.52
C LYS A 140 -31.88 -8.56 4.66
N ASP A 141 -30.62 -8.92 4.70
CA ASP A 141 -29.48 -7.98 4.70
C ASP A 141 -29.19 -7.47 3.28
N THR A 142 -28.99 -6.17 3.17
CA THR A 142 -28.67 -5.49 1.91
C THR A 142 -27.48 -4.55 2.13
N LEU A 143 -26.41 -4.73 1.37
CA LEU A 143 -25.25 -3.86 1.39
C LEU A 143 -25.57 -2.56 0.65
N VAL A 144 -25.70 -1.45 1.35
CA VAL A 144 -26.10 -0.15 0.79
C VAL A 144 -24.95 0.80 0.56
N ARG A 145 -23.85 0.64 1.31
CA ARG A 145 -22.61 1.41 1.14
C ARG A 145 -21.39 0.54 1.35
N LEU A 146 -20.31 0.88 0.66
CA LEU A 146 -19.02 0.21 0.76
C LEU A 146 -17.91 1.25 0.69
N GLY A 147 -16.98 1.17 1.62
CA GLY A 147 -15.73 1.93 1.64
C GLY A 147 -14.53 1.01 1.88
N ILE A 148 -13.34 1.52 1.60
CA ILE A 148 -12.07 0.82 1.83
C ILE A 148 -11.22 1.56 2.86
N THR A 149 -10.28 0.86 3.50
CA THR A 149 -9.39 1.44 4.50
C THR A 149 -7.93 1.08 4.22
N CYS A 150 -6.98 1.72 4.90
CA CYS A 150 -5.55 1.41 4.77
C CYS A 150 -5.23 -0.08 5.02
N ALA A 151 -6.01 -0.72 5.90
CA ALA A 151 -5.84 -2.13 6.25
C ALA A 151 -6.06 -3.09 5.07
N LEU A 152 -6.77 -2.69 4.00
CA LEU A 152 -7.00 -3.53 2.82
C LEU A 152 -5.68 -4.03 2.21
N CYS A 153 -4.74 -3.11 1.99
CA CYS A 153 -3.44 -3.40 1.38
C CYS A 153 -2.34 -3.69 2.42
N HIS A 154 -2.47 -3.12 3.63
CA HIS A 154 -1.41 -3.13 4.65
C HIS A 154 -1.79 -3.90 5.93
N SER A 155 -2.72 -4.86 5.82
CA SER A 155 -2.96 -5.87 6.86
C SER A 155 -3.17 -7.24 6.23
N THR A 156 -2.69 -8.27 6.91
CA THR A 156 -3.00 -9.66 6.62
C THR A 156 -3.52 -10.34 7.88
N VAL A 157 -3.62 -11.67 7.87
CA VAL A 157 -3.99 -12.48 9.03
C VAL A 157 -3.00 -13.64 9.22
N ASN A 158 -2.97 -14.19 10.42
CA ASN A 158 -2.06 -15.30 10.76
C ASN A 158 -2.56 -16.69 10.33
N ASN A 159 -3.69 -16.77 9.64
CA ASN A 159 -4.31 -18.03 9.19
C ASN A 159 -4.64 -19.01 10.34
N SER A 160 -4.79 -18.53 11.57
CA SER A 160 -5.02 -19.39 12.75
C SER A 160 -6.36 -20.10 12.75
N PHE A 161 -7.30 -19.65 11.93
CA PHE A 161 -8.61 -20.27 11.79
C PHE A 161 -8.71 -21.12 10.50
N ALA A 162 -8.34 -20.54 9.36
CA ALA A 162 -8.28 -21.17 8.04
C ALA A 162 -7.41 -20.31 7.10
N PRO A 163 -7.02 -20.78 5.92
CA PRO A 163 -6.32 -19.94 4.94
C PRO A 163 -7.09 -18.65 4.65
N GLY A 164 -6.45 -17.50 4.87
CA GLY A 164 -7.04 -16.17 4.73
C GLY A 164 -7.94 -15.73 5.88
N ILE A 165 -8.13 -16.53 6.92
CA ILE A 165 -8.94 -16.23 8.09
C ILE A 165 -8.10 -16.43 9.37
N GLY A 166 -8.01 -15.41 10.21
CA GLY A 166 -7.23 -15.48 11.45
C GLY A 166 -7.13 -14.13 12.13
N GLN A 167 -6.22 -14.03 13.10
CA GLN A 167 -5.96 -12.79 13.82
C GLN A 167 -5.22 -11.80 12.91
N ARG A 168 -5.65 -10.55 12.95
CA ARG A 168 -5.12 -9.48 12.11
C ARG A 168 -3.67 -9.13 12.47
N ARG A 169 -2.89 -8.86 11.42
CA ARG A 169 -1.52 -8.37 11.49
C ARG A 169 -1.41 -7.05 10.75
N ASP A 170 -1.56 -5.94 11.47
CA ASP A 170 -1.45 -4.62 10.91
C ASP A 170 0.00 -4.28 10.50
N GLY A 171 0.15 -3.52 9.44
CA GLY A 171 1.44 -3.17 8.85
C GLY A 171 2.00 -4.22 7.90
N TRP A 172 1.49 -5.45 7.93
CA TRP A 172 1.94 -6.51 7.02
C TRP A 172 1.31 -6.32 5.64
N PRO A 173 2.10 -6.29 4.57
CA PRO A 173 1.55 -6.15 3.23
C PRO A 173 0.71 -7.37 2.87
N ASN A 174 -0.49 -7.13 2.33
CA ASN A 174 -1.33 -8.22 1.83
C ASN A 174 -0.85 -8.67 0.45
N ARG A 175 0.08 -9.62 0.41
CA ARG A 175 0.69 -10.13 -0.81
C ARG A 175 -0.25 -10.97 -1.66
N ASP A 176 -1.34 -11.46 -1.08
CA ASP A 176 -2.35 -12.24 -1.80
C ASP A 176 -3.39 -11.35 -2.50
N LEU A 177 -3.48 -10.07 -2.09
CA LEU A 177 -4.50 -9.15 -2.58
C LEU A 177 -4.30 -8.82 -4.05
N ASN A 178 -5.21 -9.25 -4.89
CA ASN A 178 -5.25 -8.89 -6.31
C ASN A 178 -6.12 -7.65 -6.52
N VAL A 179 -5.56 -6.48 -6.21
CA VAL A 179 -6.26 -5.19 -6.30
C VAL A 179 -6.79 -4.97 -7.70
N GLY A 180 -6.00 -5.29 -8.73
CA GLY A 180 -6.41 -5.13 -10.12
C GLY A 180 -7.62 -5.99 -10.48
N ALA A 181 -7.61 -7.27 -10.11
CA ALA A 181 -8.76 -8.16 -10.36
C ALA A 181 -10.02 -7.68 -9.62
N ILE A 182 -9.88 -7.16 -8.39
CA ILE A 182 -11.00 -6.61 -7.62
C ILE A 182 -11.60 -5.38 -8.33
N ILE A 183 -10.75 -4.42 -8.73
CA ILE A 183 -11.20 -3.23 -9.46
C ILE A 183 -11.85 -3.62 -10.80
N ALA A 184 -11.30 -4.63 -11.48
CA ALA A 184 -11.84 -5.14 -12.75
C ALA A 184 -13.26 -5.71 -12.65
N LEU A 185 -13.75 -6.03 -11.46
CA LEU A 185 -15.16 -6.45 -11.25
C LEU A 185 -16.15 -5.29 -11.41
N SER A 186 -15.71 -4.05 -11.25
CA SER A 186 -16.57 -2.87 -11.36
C SER A 186 -17.28 -2.83 -12.73
N PRO A 187 -18.61 -2.60 -12.76
CA PRO A 187 -19.33 -2.38 -14.00
C PRO A 187 -19.05 -1.00 -14.64
N ALA A 188 -18.41 -0.10 -13.90
CA ALA A 188 -18.13 1.27 -14.34
C ALA A 188 -16.88 1.39 -15.22
N ILE A 189 -16.01 0.38 -15.28
CA ILE A 189 -14.78 0.43 -16.06
C ILE A 189 -14.90 -0.29 -17.40
N THR A 190 -14.15 0.20 -18.39
CA THR A 190 -14.16 -0.32 -19.75
C THR A 190 -13.46 -1.68 -19.87
N ALA A 191 -13.73 -2.43 -20.91
CA ALA A 191 -13.05 -3.70 -21.19
C ALA A 191 -11.51 -3.53 -21.32
N ALA A 192 -11.06 -2.44 -21.92
CA ALA A 192 -9.64 -2.13 -22.05
C ALA A 192 -8.98 -1.90 -20.67
N GLN A 193 -9.63 -1.13 -19.78
CA GLN A 193 -9.15 -0.93 -18.41
C GLN A 193 -9.13 -2.24 -17.62
N LYS A 194 -10.16 -3.10 -17.76
CA LYS A 194 -10.21 -4.43 -17.12
C LYS A 194 -9.02 -5.28 -17.52
N THR A 195 -8.62 -5.25 -18.78
CA THR A 195 -7.45 -5.99 -19.26
C THR A 195 -6.18 -5.53 -18.56
N ILE A 196 -5.99 -4.21 -18.40
CA ILE A 196 -4.82 -3.65 -17.72
C ILE A 196 -4.84 -4.01 -16.22
N TYR A 197 -5.95 -3.77 -15.53
CA TYR A 197 -6.07 -4.09 -14.10
C TYR A 197 -5.81 -5.58 -13.83
N ASN A 198 -6.37 -6.48 -14.63
CA ASN A 198 -6.14 -7.93 -14.50
C ASN A 198 -4.70 -8.36 -14.75
N SER A 199 -3.89 -7.55 -15.42
CA SER A 199 -2.46 -7.86 -15.68
C SER A 199 -1.55 -7.61 -14.48
N TRP A 200 -1.99 -6.91 -13.43
CA TRP A 200 -1.14 -6.54 -12.31
C TRP A 200 -0.75 -7.72 -11.42
N GLY A 201 -1.68 -8.65 -11.20
CA GLY A 201 -1.46 -9.81 -10.34
C GLY A 201 -1.57 -9.49 -8.85
N ALA A 202 -1.45 -10.54 -8.02
CA ALA A 202 -1.54 -10.44 -6.58
C ALA A 202 -0.37 -9.66 -5.96
N GLY A 203 -0.64 -8.94 -4.88
CA GLY A 203 0.34 -8.18 -4.11
C GLY A 203 0.90 -6.95 -4.81
N LYS A 204 0.28 -6.51 -5.91
CA LYS A 204 0.75 -5.37 -6.71
C LYS A 204 -0.32 -4.32 -6.95
N TYR A 205 0.11 -3.06 -7.05
CA TYR A 205 -0.74 -1.91 -7.35
C TYR A 205 0.07 -0.81 -8.05
N ASP A 206 -0.55 -0.12 -9.02
CA ASP A 206 0.05 1.08 -9.63
C ASP A 206 -0.68 2.34 -9.15
N PRO A 207 -0.10 3.08 -8.18
CA PRO A 207 -0.75 4.26 -7.61
C PRO A 207 -0.75 5.50 -8.53
N ARG A 208 -0.25 5.39 -9.76
CA ARG A 208 -0.21 6.50 -10.72
C ARG A 208 -1.03 6.23 -11.98
N PHE A 209 -1.52 5.01 -12.14
CA PHE A 209 -2.24 4.60 -13.35
C PHE A 209 -3.48 5.46 -13.64
N ASN A 210 -4.19 5.88 -12.61
CA ASN A 210 -5.36 6.75 -12.73
C ASN A 210 -5.04 8.19 -13.18
N PHE A 211 -3.78 8.62 -13.11
CA PHE A 211 -3.36 9.96 -13.55
C PHE A 211 -2.76 9.96 -14.95
N ASP A 212 -1.93 9.00 -15.29
CA ASP A 212 -1.14 9.03 -16.53
C ASP A 212 -1.44 7.88 -17.49
N GLY A 213 -2.30 6.93 -17.10
CA GLY A 213 -2.69 5.78 -17.92
C GLY A 213 -1.58 4.76 -18.21
N LYS A 214 -0.40 4.91 -17.57
CA LYS A 214 0.73 3.99 -17.73
C LYS A 214 0.71 2.92 -16.67
N SER A 215 0.91 1.67 -17.05
CA SER A 215 0.87 0.52 -16.15
C SER A 215 2.28 0.04 -15.80
N ASN A 216 2.71 0.31 -14.57
CA ASN A 216 3.94 -0.19 -13.96
C ASN A 216 3.68 -0.51 -12.49
N PRO A 217 2.95 -1.60 -12.18
CA PRO A 217 2.53 -1.90 -10.82
C PRO A 217 3.71 -2.21 -9.91
N LEU A 218 3.61 -1.72 -8.69
CA LEU A 218 4.57 -1.92 -7.61
C LEU A 218 4.11 -3.01 -6.67
N VAL A 219 5.05 -3.71 -6.08
CA VAL A 219 4.78 -4.60 -4.95
C VAL A 219 4.30 -3.77 -3.76
N LEU A 220 3.21 -4.19 -3.12
CA LEU A 220 2.68 -3.53 -1.92
C LEU A 220 3.74 -3.52 -0.82
N PRO A 221 4.21 -2.36 -0.34
CA PRO A 221 5.24 -2.30 0.69
C PRO A 221 4.66 -2.60 2.08
N PRO A 222 5.50 -3.02 3.06
CA PRO A 222 5.09 -3.08 4.46
C PRO A 222 4.83 -1.67 5.02
N ALA A 223 3.92 -1.58 5.99
CA ALA A 223 3.65 -0.38 6.77
C ALA A 223 4.04 -0.57 8.25
N TYR A 224 4.99 -1.46 8.54
CA TYR A 224 5.65 -1.64 9.83
C TYR A 224 7.14 -1.28 9.74
N GLY A 225 7.79 -1.08 10.88
CA GLY A 225 9.22 -0.77 10.92
C GLY A 225 9.58 0.59 10.31
N LEU A 226 8.62 1.52 10.21
CA LEU A 226 8.78 2.81 9.56
C LEU A 226 9.42 3.87 10.46
N ALA A 227 9.49 3.63 11.76
CA ALA A 227 10.09 4.57 12.69
C ALA A 227 11.52 4.95 12.25
N GLN A 228 11.83 6.26 12.27
CA GLN A 228 13.09 6.86 11.86
C GLN A 228 13.40 6.80 10.35
N VAL A 229 12.50 6.28 9.51
CA VAL A 229 12.65 6.37 8.06
C VAL A 229 12.11 7.73 7.60
N ARG A 230 12.95 8.51 6.90
CA ARG A 230 12.62 9.89 6.53
C ARG A 230 11.56 9.95 5.42
N ASN A 231 11.78 9.19 4.37
CA ASN A 231 10.89 9.15 3.21
C ASN A 231 10.49 7.72 2.90
N GLU A 232 9.23 7.54 2.59
CA GLU A 232 8.64 6.24 2.36
C GLU A 232 8.48 5.90 0.88
N THR A 233 8.11 4.65 0.63
CA THR A 233 7.98 4.01 -0.67
C THR A 233 9.27 3.98 -1.51
N TYR A 234 9.19 3.39 -2.68
CA TYR A 234 10.37 3.12 -3.52
C TYR A 234 11.04 4.37 -4.07
N THR A 235 10.27 5.45 -4.28
CA THR A 235 10.73 6.69 -4.93
C THR A 235 10.93 7.85 -3.96
N ALA A 236 10.73 7.62 -2.64
CA ALA A 236 11.08 8.56 -1.55
C ALA A 236 10.51 9.98 -1.71
N GLU A 237 9.31 10.14 -2.23
CA GLU A 237 8.74 11.46 -2.53
C GLU A 237 8.34 12.24 -1.29
N GLY A 238 8.14 11.55 -0.17
CA GLY A 238 7.81 12.17 1.11
C GLY A 238 7.75 11.17 2.26
N PRO A 239 7.51 11.66 3.48
CA PRO A 239 7.32 10.82 4.66
C PRO A 239 6.02 10.02 4.59
N ILE A 240 5.78 9.12 5.55
CA ILE A 240 4.57 8.30 5.57
C ILE A 240 3.28 9.13 5.53
N SER A 241 3.23 10.30 6.17
CA SER A 241 2.05 11.18 6.12
C SER A 241 1.76 11.72 4.72
N TYR A 242 2.79 11.99 3.92
CA TYR A 242 2.62 12.35 2.51
C TYR A 242 1.93 11.22 1.74
N TRP A 243 2.41 9.99 1.90
CA TRP A 243 1.85 8.83 1.22
C TRP A 243 0.45 8.48 1.73
N ASN A 244 0.18 8.63 3.02
CA ASN A 244 -1.15 8.46 3.58
C ASN A 244 -2.15 9.44 2.96
N ALA A 245 -1.78 10.73 2.86
CA ALA A 245 -2.62 11.73 2.21
C ALA A 245 -2.79 11.45 0.70
N TYR A 246 -1.69 11.12 0.01
CA TYR A 246 -1.72 10.78 -1.40
C TYR A 246 -2.69 9.63 -1.67
N VAL A 247 -2.55 8.51 -0.96
CA VAL A 247 -3.38 7.31 -1.16
C VAL A 247 -4.82 7.58 -0.75
N ALA A 248 -5.06 8.19 0.41
CA ALA A 248 -6.42 8.46 0.89
C ALA A 248 -7.21 9.33 -0.10
N VAL A 249 -6.59 10.39 -0.63
CA VAL A 249 -7.29 11.33 -1.54
C VAL A 249 -7.34 10.81 -2.97
N THR A 250 -6.23 10.24 -3.48
CA THR A 250 -6.09 9.97 -4.91
C THR A 250 -6.39 8.54 -5.32
N GLN A 251 -6.28 7.56 -4.40
CA GLN A 251 -6.44 6.14 -4.69
C GLN A 251 -7.67 5.53 -4.01
N MET A 252 -7.90 5.88 -2.75
CA MET A 252 -9.14 5.51 -2.06
C MET A 252 -10.32 6.39 -2.52
N HIS A 253 -10.05 7.57 -3.07
CA HIS A 253 -11.04 8.60 -3.42
C HIS A 253 -11.75 9.19 -2.20
N GLY A 254 -11.05 9.26 -1.08
CA GLY A 254 -11.51 9.93 0.13
C GLY A 254 -11.61 11.45 -0.07
N HIS A 255 -12.47 12.07 0.74
CA HIS A 255 -12.73 13.49 0.71
C HIS A 255 -11.69 14.26 1.54
N GLY A 256 -10.69 14.85 0.88
CA GLY A 256 -9.60 15.55 1.56
C GLY A 256 -8.69 16.32 0.63
N ASN A 257 -7.58 16.81 1.17
CA ASN A 257 -6.65 17.67 0.46
C ASN A 257 -5.33 16.91 0.18
N PHE A 258 -4.87 17.00 -1.05
CA PHE A 258 -3.51 16.59 -1.43
C PHE A 258 -2.99 17.47 -2.56
N SER A 259 -1.77 17.97 -2.41
CA SER A 259 -1.09 18.71 -3.49
C SER A 259 0.39 18.37 -3.56
N ASP A 260 0.89 18.20 -4.77
CA ASP A 260 2.32 18.09 -5.10
C ASP A 260 2.57 18.70 -6.48
N ALA A 261 3.15 19.90 -6.50
CA ALA A 261 3.46 20.62 -7.73
C ALA A 261 4.45 19.85 -8.63
N ARG A 262 5.32 19.00 -8.05
CA ARG A 262 6.26 18.16 -8.81
C ARG A 262 5.55 17.12 -9.67
N LEU A 263 4.32 16.74 -9.26
CA LEU A 263 3.45 15.78 -9.96
C LEU A 263 2.31 16.45 -10.72
N GLY A 264 2.15 17.77 -10.61
CA GLY A 264 1.02 18.50 -11.18
C GLY A 264 -0.32 18.18 -10.51
N ILE A 265 -0.31 17.78 -9.24
CA ILE A 265 -1.51 17.43 -8.49
C ILE A 265 -1.86 18.56 -7.51
N ASP A 266 -3.09 19.04 -7.56
CA ASP A 266 -3.66 19.97 -6.58
C ASP A 266 -5.15 19.65 -6.38
N ILE A 267 -5.45 18.87 -5.34
CA ILE A 267 -6.80 18.47 -4.96
C ILE A 267 -7.16 19.17 -3.65
N ARG A 268 -8.24 19.95 -3.67
CA ARG A 268 -8.76 20.70 -2.54
C ARG A 268 -10.25 20.42 -2.35
N GLN A 269 -10.59 19.89 -1.20
CA GLN A 269 -11.97 19.55 -0.86
C GLN A 269 -12.31 20.03 0.55
N SER A 270 -13.54 20.45 0.79
CA SER A 270 -14.02 20.94 2.09
C SER A 270 -15.32 20.22 2.47
N PRO A 271 -15.40 19.65 3.69
CA PRO A 271 -14.36 19.60 4.73
C PRO A 271 -13.21 18.65 4.36
N ASP A 272 -11.99 18.90 4.89
CA ASP A 272 -10.88 17.95 4.76
C ASP A 272 -11.03 16.84 5.81
N LEU A 273 -11.41 15.64 5.37
CA LEU A 273 -11.56 14.47 6.25
C LEU A 273 -10.25 13.70 6.45
N VAL A 274 -9.20 14.00 5.67
CA VAL A 274 -7.91 13.30 5.68
C VAL A 274 -6.89 14.00 6.58
N GLY A 275 -6.60 15.27 6.32
CA GLY A 275 -5.53 16.03 6.97
C GLY A 275 -5.51 15.93 8.49
N PRO A 276 -6.64 16.13 9.19
CA PRO A 276 -6.69 16.08 10.66
C PRO A 276 -6.31 14.73 11.27
N LYS A 277 -6.38 13.63 10.50
CA LYS A 277 -6.15 12.26 10.99
C LYS A 277 -4.71 11.76 10.75
N LEU A 278 -3.93 12.46 9.94
CA LEU A 278 -2.60 12.00 9.51
C LEU A 278 -1.60 11.87 10.65
N ALA A 279 -1.66 12.73 11.66
CA ALA A 279 -0.73 12.69 12.78
C ALA A 279 -0.91 11.42 13.63
N ALA A 280 -2.13 11.08 14.01
CA ALA A 280 -2.43 9.88 14.76
C ALA A 280 -2.13 8.62 13.93
N LEU A 281 -2.50 8.61 12.65
CA LEU A 281 -2.20 7.52 11.73
C LEU A 281 -0.69 7.27 11.62
N ARG A 282 0.13 8.31 11.48
CA ARG A 282 1.60 8.20 11.48
C ARG A 282 2.11 7.62 12.78
N SER A 283 1.66 8.13 13.91
CA SER A 283 2.08 7.65 15.24
C SER A 283 1.80 6.15 15.39
N TYR A 284 0.64 5.69 14.95
CA TYR A 284 0.31 4.27 14.94
C TYR A 284 1.23 3.45 14.02
N GLN A 285 1.41 3.85 12.76
CA GLN A 285 2.28 3.14 11.82
C GLN A 285 3.74 3.08 12.31
N HIS A 286 4.24 4.16 12.92
CA HIS A 286 5.58 4.18 13.52
C HIS A 286 5.69 3.35 14.80
N SER A 287 4.56 2.97 15.43
CA SER A 287 4.54 2.05 16.57
C SER A 287 4.59 0.58 16.17
N LEU A 288 4.29 0.26 14.91
CA LEU A 288 4.27 -1.12 14.42
C LEU A 288 5.70 -1.64 14.27
N ALA A 289 6.04 -2.61 15.11
CA ALA A 289 7.37 -3.23 15.11
C ALA A 289 7.59 -4.14 13.89
N THR A 290 8.83 -4.19 13.44
CA THR A 290 9.25 -5.21 12.46
C THR A 290 9.08 -6.61 13.05
N PRO A 291 8.39 -7.54 12.38
CA PRO A 291 8.28 -8.90 12.86
C PRO A 291 9.63 -9.62 12.82
N PRO A 292 10.02 -10.32 13.89
CA PRO A 292 11.24 -11.11 13.89
C PRO A 292 11.10 -12.30 12.93
N PRO A 293 12.22 -12.80 12.37
CA PRO A 293 12.20 -14.01 11.56
C PRO A 293 11.73 -15.21 12.40
N PRO A 294 11.05 -16.21 11.78
CA PRO A 294 10.65 -17.42 12.48
C PRO A 294 11.86 -18.15 13.06
N ALA A 295 11.68 -18.76 14.22
CA ALA A 295 12.74 -19.55 14.84
C ALA A 295 13.20 -20.68 13.89
N GLY A 296 14.53 -20.84 13.71
CA GLY A 296 15.11 -21.85 12.83
C GLY A 296 14.99 -21.60 11.33
N SER A 297 14.55 -20.38 10.91
CA SER A 297 14.39 -20.06 9.49
C SER A 297 15.70 -19.69 8.77
N PHE A 298 16.83 -19.61 9.48
CA PHE A 298 18.14 -19.29 8.94
C PHE A 298 19.26 -20.03 9.69
N ASP A 299 20.41 -20.22 9.03
CA ASP A 299 21.65 -20.72 9.64
C ASP A 299 22.40 -19.56 10.31
N ALA A 300 22.51 -19.60 11.63
CA ALA A 300 23.14 -18.53 12.42
C ALA A 300 24.65 -18.39 12.11
N THR A 301 25.36 -19.49 11.83
CA THR A 301 26.79 -19.46 11.52
C THR A 301 27.04 -18.85 10.14
N ALA A 302 26.26 -19.24 9.15
CA ALA A 302 26.30 -18.66 7.82
C ALA A 302 25.87 -17.18 7.84
N ALA A 303 24.84 -16.84 8.61
CA ALA A 303 24.38 -15.47 8.78
C ALA A 303 25.49 -14.55 9.36
N GLU A 304 26.30 -15.03 10.30
CA GLU A 304 27.41 -14.24 10.84
C GLU A 304 28.52 -13.99 9.78
N ARG A 305 28.85 -14.99 8.96
CA ARG A 305 29.75 -14.79 7.82
C ARG A 305 29.14 -13.81 6.80
N GLY A 306 27.83 -13.94 6.54
CA GLY A 306 27.05 -13.06 5.67
C GLY A 306 27.03 -11.62 6.17
N ARG A 307 26.93 -11.38 7.48
CA ARG A 307 27.03 -10.05 8.10
C ARG A 307 28.37 -9.39 7.80
N ALA A 308 29.46 -10.11 7.93
CA ALA A 308 30.78 -9.59 7.60
C ALA A 308 30.92 -9.22 6.11
N LEU A 309 30.28 -10.00 5.21
CA LEU A 309 30.20 -9.68 3.78
C LEU A 309 29.34 -8.46 3.53
N PHE A 310 28.17 -8.39 4.12
CA PHE A 310 27.23 -7.26 4.00
C PHE A 310 27.90 -5.94 4.41
N ASN A 311 28.61 -5.94 5.53
CA ASN A 311 29.28 -4.74 6.04
C ASN A 311 30.37 -4.22 5.06
N ARG A 312 30.97 -5.09 4.26
CA ARG A 312 31.98 -4.69 3.26
C ARG A 312 31.39 -4.28 1.92
N THR A 313 30.22 -4.80 1.55
CA THR A 313 29.72 -4.71 0.18
C THR A 313 28.39 -3.94 0.05
N CYS A 314 27.54 -3.95 1.09
CA CYS A 314 26.16 -3.43 1.02
C CYS A 314 25.93 -2.22 1.93
N SER A 315 26.68 -2.10 3.03
CA SER A 315 26.47 -1.07 4.04
C SER A 315 26.77 0.35 3.56
N ALA A 316 27.40 0.54 2.40
CA ALA A 316 27.58 1.86 1.79
C ALA A 316 26.26 2.56 1.46
N CYS A 317 25.23 1.79 1.09
CA CYS A 317 23.86 2.27 0.81
C CYS A 317 22.90 1.91 1.96
N HIS A 318 22.98 0.69 2.49
CA HIS A 318 22.15 0.24 3.61
C HIS A 318 22.79 0.62 4.95
N VAL A 319 22.78 1.92 5.28
CA VAL A 319 23.50 2.48 6.43
C VAL A 319 22.68 2.55 7.71
N GLY A 320 23.35 2.39 8.84
CA GLY A 320 22.79 2.60 10.18
C GLY A 320 21.65 1.67 10.54
N VAL A 321 20.94 2.00 11.60
CA VAL A 321 19.83 1.21 12.14
C VAL A 321 18.59 1.16 11.25
N THR A 322 18.47 2.10 10.34
CA THR A 322 17.37 2.16 9.36
C THR A 322 17.65 1.36 8.09
N GLY A 323 18.92 1.01 7.83
CA GLY A 323 19.33 0.30 6.62
C GLY A 323 19.10 1.09 5.33
N THR A 324 19.17 2.45 5.39
CA THR A 324 18.98 3.32 4.22
C THR A 324 19.81 4.60 4.30
N ASP A 325 20.45 4.96 3.21
CA ASP A 325 21.14 6.26 3.06
C ASP A 325 20.19 7.39 2.64
N ASN A 326 18.92 7.08 2.35
CA ASN A 326 17.91 8.09 2.02
C ASN A 326 17.58 9.01 3.21
N ASN A 327 17.86 8.60 4.44
CA ASN A 327 17.78 9.50 5.60
C ASN A 327 18.74 10.70 5.46
N ASN A 328 19.81 10.54 4.68
CA ASN A 328 20.76 11.61 4.28
C ASN A 328 20.40 12.23 2.92
N GLY A 329 19.20 11.93 2.38
CA GLY A 329 18.70 12.47 1.12
C GLY A 329 19.24 11.79 -0.15
N LYS A 330 19.98 10.69 -0.05
CA LYS A 330 20.49 9.98 -1.23
C LYS A 330 19.40 9.25 -1.98
N LEU A 331 19.53 9.28 -3.30
CA LEU A 331 18.70 8.56 -4.26
C LEU A 331 19.60 7.92 -5.31
N HIS A 332 19.12 6.82 -5.88
CA HIS A 332 19.86 6.02 -6.84
C HIS A 332 19.08 5.93 -8.17
N SER A 333 19.78 6.11 -9.29
CA SER A 333 19.16 5.90 -10.59
C SER A 333 18.85 4.43 -10.81
N ALA A 334 17.84 4.14 -11.64
CA ALA A 334 17.49 2.76 -12.00
C ALA A 334 18.68 2.02 -12.66
N SER A 335 19.47 2.73 -13.47
CA SER A 335 20.66 2.16 -14.12
C SER A 335 21.78 1.85 -13.14
N GLU A 336 21.97 2.67 -12.10
CA GLU A 336 22.96 2.44 -11.06
C GLU A 336 22.72 1.14 -10.30
N ILE A 337 21.45 0.84 -10.00
CA ILE A 337 21.06 -0.35 -9.24
C ILE A 337 20.57 -1.51 -10.11
N GLY A 338 20.55 -1.32 -11.45
CA GLY A 338 20.24 -2.35 -12.42
C GLY A 338 18.78 -2.80 -12.46
N VAL A 339 17.84 -1.96 -12.07
CA VAL A 339 16.39 -2.29 -12.03
C VAL A 339 15.59 -1.53 -13.09
N ASN A 340 14.34 -1.90 -13.30
CA ASN A 340 13.44 -1.22 -14.22
C ASN A 340 13.18 0.23 -13.75
N GLY A 341 13.42 1.21 -14.64
CA GLY A 341 13.25 2.64 -14.36
C GLY A 341 11.87 3.21 -14.71
N ALA A 342 10.98 2.42 -15.31
CA ALA A 342 9.73 2.94 -15.85
C ALA A 342 8.82 3.60 -14.80
N TYR A 343 8.74 3.05 -13.60
CA TYR A 343 8.00 3.67 -12.52
C TYR A 343 8.69 4.93 -11.98
N ALA A 344 10.02 4.87 -11.74
CA ALA A 344 10.76 6.03 -11.25
C ALA A 344 10.67 7.23 -12.20
N ALA A 345 10.68 7.00 -13.51
CA ALA A 345 10.53 8.06 -14.52
C ALA A 345 9.21 8.86 -14.40
N ARG A 346 8.19 8.28 -13.77
CA ARG A 346 6.87 8.89 -13.50
C ARG A 346 6.79 9.55 -12.10
N SER A 347 7.80 9.36 -11.28
CA SER A 347 7.86 9.91 -9.92
C SER A 347 8.43 11.32 -9.89
N ALA A 348 8.18 12.05 -8.81
CA ALA A 348 8.73 13.38 -8.63
C ALA A 348 10.28 13.39 -8.58
N ASN A 349 10.87 12.36 -7.98
CA ASN A 349 12.32 12.24 -7.81
C ASN A 349 13.04 11.57 -8.99
N LYS A 350 12.32 10.89 -9.88
CA LYS A 350 12.85 10.13 -11.02
C LYS A 350 13.97 9.14 -10.68
N ALA A 351 14.00 8.70 -9.43
CA ALA A 351 15.02 7.82 -8.86
C ALA A 351 14.41 6.97 -7.74
N TYR A 352 15.16 5.97 -7.28
CA TYR A 352 14.78 5.09 -6.18
C TYR A 352 15.59 5.41 -4.93
N ARG A 353 14.98 5.18 -3.76
CA ARG A 353 15.71 5.17 -2.49
C ARG A 353 16.33 3.80 -2.24
N THR A 354 17.35 3.75 -1.41
CA THR A 354 17.75 2.50 -0.75
C THR A 354 16.64 2.06 0.19
N THR A 355 16.08 0.87 -0.04
CA THR A 355 15.00 0.34 0.79
C THR A 355 15.52 -0.09 2.16
N PRO A 356 14.90 0.32 3.27
CA PRO A 356 15.19 -0.22 4.59
C PRO A 356 15.07 -1.74 4.60
N LEU A 357 16.05 -2.42 5.18
CA LEU A 357 16.07 -3.88 5.25
C LEU A 357 15.46 -4.35 6.57
N ARG A 358 14.14 -4.54 6.61
CA ARG A 358 13.40 -4.90 7.83
C ARG A 358 12.32 -5.91 7.52
N GLY A 359 12.32 -7.05 8.19
CA GLY A 359 11.37 -8.13 7.99
C GLY A 359 11.47 -8.78 6.60
N LEU A 360 12.68 -8.86 6.04
CA LEU A 360 12.90 -9.34 4.67
C LEU A 360 12.41 -10.75 4.42
N TRP A 361 12.42 -11.61 5.43
CA TRP A 361 12.01 -13.00 5.34
C TRP A 361 10.57 -13.19 4.80
N GLN A 362 9.72 -12.16 4.94
CA GLN A 362 8.32 -12.20 4.48
C GLN A 362 8.03 -11.23 3.32
N HIS A 363 9.05 -10.60 2.71
CA HIS A 363 8.87 -9.57 1.68
C HIS A 363 8.78 -10.09 0.25
N ALA A 364 9.00 -11.37 0.00
CA ALA A 364 8.94 -11.90 -1.36
C ALA A 364 7.61 -11.53 -2.07
N PRO A 365 7.65 -11.19 -3.38
CA PRO A 365 8.83 -10.98 -4.22
C PRO A 365 9.50 -9.62 -3.93
N TYR A 366 10.78 -9.51 -4.28
CA TYR A 366 11.64 -8.36 -3.98
C TYR A 366 11.77 -7.40 -5.16
N PHE A 367 12.41 -6.26 -4.92
CA PHE A 367 12.43 -5.06 -5.74
C PHE A 367 11.04 -4.40 -5.83
N HIS A 368 11.02 -3.21 -6.41
CA HIS A 368 9.79 -2.42 -6.50
C HIS A 368 8.70 -3.08 -7.37
N ASP A 369 9.12 -3.85 -8.37
CA ASP A 369 8.25 -4.52 -9.35
C ASP A 369 8.08 -6.03 -9.10
N GLY A 370 8.77 -6.58 -8.08
CA GLY A 370 8.76 -8.00 -7.76
C GLY A 370 9.57 -8.86 -8.74
N SER A 371 10.57 -8.29 -9.41
CA SER A 371 11.39 -8.99 -10.41
C SER A 371 12.36 -10.01 -9.82
N ALA A 372 12.60 -10.00 -8.50
CA ALA A 372 13.34 -11.04 -7.80
C ALA A 372 12.39 -11.86 -6.93
N ALA A 373 12.27 -13.16 -7.20
CA ALA A 373 11.35 -14.02 -6.47
C ALA A 373 11.86 -14.35 -5.07
N THR A 374 13.19 -14.45 -4.90
CA THR A 374 13.83 -14.88 -3.65
C THR A 374 14.96 -13.92 -3.23
N LEU A 375 15.41 -14.02 -1.98
CA LEU A 375 16.63 -13.31 -1.51
C LEU A 375 17.87 -13.76 -2.28
N ALA A 376 17.93 -15.02 -2.75
CA ALA A 376 19.02 -15.49 -3.59
C ALA A 376 19.07 -14.73 -4.92
N ASP A 377 17.91 -14.47 -5.54
CA ASP A 377 17.84 -13.66 -6.77
C ASP A 377 18.31 -12.23 -6.54
N VAL A 378 17.99 -11.64 -5.37
CA VAL A 378 18.47 -10.30 -4.98
C VAL A 378 19.99 -10.28 -4.85
N VAL A 379 20.57 -11.28 -4.16
CA VAL A 379 22.03 -11.37 -3.98
C VAL A 379 22.73 -11.60 -5.32
N ALA A 380 22.20 -12.50 -6.15
CA ALA A 380 22.74 -12.77 -7.50
C ALA A 380 22.66 -11.53 -8.40
N HIS A 381 21.56 -10.76 -8.32
CA HIS A 381 21.40 -9.50 -9.05
C HIS A 381 22.51 -8.50 -8.67
N TYR A 382 22.70 -8.23 -7.38
CA TYR A 382 23.74 -7.29 -6.95
C TYR A 382 25.15 -7.82 -7.17
N ASN A 383 25.37 -9.13 -7.05
CA ASN A 383 26.66 -9.75 -7.40
C ASN A 383 27.04 -9.44 -8.86
N ARG A 384 26.09 -9.51 -9.78
CA ARG A 384 26.28 -9.19 -11.20
C ARG A 384 26.40 -7.67 -11.42
N VAL A 385 25.44 -6.88 -10.96
CA VAL A 385 25.34 -5.43 -11.25
C VAL A 385 26.49 -4.63 -10.64
N ARG A 386 26.93 -5.02 -9.45
CA ARG A 386 28.04 -4.36 -8.72
C ARG A 386 29.38 -5.05 -8.92
N SER A 387 29.42 -6.13 -9.72
CA SER A 387 30.66 -6.91 -9.97
C SER A 387 31.36 -7.36 -8.69
N LEU A 388 30.58 -7.84 -7.70
CA LEU A 388 31.09 -8.16 -6.37
C LEU A 388 31.99 -9.41 -6.35
N ARG A 389 31.88 -10.28 -7.37
CA ARG A 389 32.66 -11.51 -7.53
C ARG A 389 32.54 -12.47 -6.34
N LEU A 390 31.36 -12.53 -5.72
CA LEU A 390 31.07 -13.44 -4.61
C LEU A 390 30.98 -14.87 -5.10
N THR A 391 31.60 -15.79 -4.35
CA THR A 391 31.42 -17.23 -4.58
C THR A 391 29.98 -17.67 -4.27
N ALA A 392 29.59 -18.87 -4.67
CA ALA A 392 28.27 -19.42 -4.35
C ALA A 392 28.04 -19.52 -2.83
N GLU A 393 29.05 -19.93 -2.07
CA GLU A 393 28.99 -20.01 -0.60
C GLU A 393 28.79 -18.60 0.02
N GLN A 394 29.55 -17.61 -0.43
CA GLN A 394 29.40 -16.23 0.03
C GLN A 394 28.02 -15.63 -0.29
N GLN A 395 27.46 -15.97 -1.45
CA GLN A 395 26.09 -15.56 -1.78
C GLN A 395 25.07 -16.20 -0.84
N GLN A 396 25.23 -17.49 -0.51
CA GLN A 396 24.38 -18.19 0.44
C GLN A 396 24.51 -17.58 1.85
N ASP A 397 25.72 -17.29 2.32
CA ASP A 397 25.96 -16.64 3.60
C ASP A 397 25.24 -15.29 3.69
N LEU A 398 25.27 -14.48 2.62
CA LEU A 398 24.49 -13.22 2.54
C LEU A 398 22.98 -13.46 2.61
N VAL A 399 22.46 -14.49 1.95
CA VAL A 399 21.04 -14.83 2.02
C VAL A 399 20.64 -15.16 3.46
N GLU A 400 21.46 -15.98 4.16
CA GLU A 400 21.18 -16.33 5.56
C GLU A 400 21.21 -15.08 6.47
N PHE A 401 22.14 -14.15 6.24
CA PHE A 401 22.15 -12.87 6.95
C PHE A 401 20.90 -12.03 6.65
N LEU A 402 20.51 -11.89 5.38
CA LEU A 402 19.35 -11.11 4.99
C LEU A 402 18.03 -11.64 5.61
N LYS A 403 17.93 -12.95 5.85
CA LYS A 403 16.80 -13.56 6.56
C LYS A 403 16.71 -13.08 8.03
N THR A 404 17.80 -12.61 8.62
CA THR A 404 17.83 -12.13 10.01
C THR A 404 17.28 -10.70 10.15
N LEU A 405 17.18 -9.97 9.03
CA LEU A 405 16.75 -8.55 8.97
C LEU A 405 15.20 -8.48 8.76
#